data_2abfa5616366e2043470d7ed52fc8062
#
_entry.id   2abfa5616366e2043470d7ed52fc8062
#
_cell.length_a   1.000
_cell.length_b   1.000
_cell.length_c   1.000
_cell.angle_alpha   90.00
_cell.angle_beta   90.00
_cell.angle_gamma   90.00
#
_symmetry.space_group_name_H-M   'P 1'
#
loop_
_entity.id
_entity.type
_entity.pdbx_description
1 polymer ?
#
loop_
_entity_poly.entity_id
_entity_poly.type
_entity_poly.pdbx_seq_one_letter_code
_entity_poly.pdbx_strand_id
1 'polypeptide(L)'
;INRIFAKESFHYTGRIHEQVTACDEKEYRTYEAPVVIGHTGYDLPKKEKKAKALRNIRLLEQELKNSGWDAEAHATQLDQNIAKQDTDAEQKSKITDAKKEQQIPYLLYQLGKSYYMAEDYNEACFWFAHGLSYDLEPKLEYVIDMVETYGYALINSGRAGEALFFE
;
A
#
# COMPACT_ATOMS: atom_id res chain seq x y z
N ILE A 1 -12.82 -1.55 8.33
CA ILE A 1 -13.71 -2.54 8.98
C ILE A 1 -13.54 -2.39 10.48
N ASN A 2 -14.64 -2.12 11.21
CA ASN A 2 -14.63 -2.07 12.66
C ASN A 2 -14.58 -3.49 13.22
N ARG A 3 -13.78 -3.71 14.25
CA ARG A 3 -13.59 -5.04 14.85
C ARG A 3 -13.89 -4.99 16.35
N ILE A 4 -14.61 -6.00 16.83
CA ILE A 4 -14.92 -6.18 18.25
C ILE A 4 -14.29 -7.50 18.67
N PHE A 5 -13.47 -7.49 19.70
CA PHE A 5 -12.77 -8.67 20.21
C PHE A 5 -12.48 -8.56 21.72
N ALA A 6 -12.23 -9.69 22.35
CA ALA A 6 -11.87 -9.76 23.77
C ALA A 6 -10.44 -9.28 23.97
N LYS A 7 -10.24 -8.21 24.72
CA LYS A 7 -8.94 -7.57 24.96
C LYS A 7 -7.90 -8.49 25.62
N GLU A 8 -8.37 -9.44 26.41
CA GLU A 8 -7.51 -10.41 27.09
C GLU A 8 -6.94 -11.49 26.14
N SER A 9 -7.61 -11.73 25.00
CA SER A 9 -7.27 -12.78 24.06
C SER A 9 -6.66 -12.28 22.77
N PHE A 10 -6.79 -10.98 22.48
CA PHE A 10 -6.36 -10.38 21.23
C PHE A 10 -5.72 -9.02 21.43
N HIS A 11 -4.81 -8.67 20.53
CA HIS A 11 -4.19 -7.36 20.48
C HIS A 11 -4.07 -6.88 19.05
N TYR A 12 -3.82 -5.59 18.85
CA TYR A 12 -3.49 -5.02 17.54
C TYR A 12 -2.00 -5.17 17.25
N THR A 13 -1.69 -5.59 16.02
CA THR A 13 -0.34 -5.61 15.47
C THR A 13 -0.26 -4.71 14.23
N GLY A 14 0.92 -4.14 13.96
CA GLY A 14 1.13 -3.17 12.88
C GLY A 14 1.03 -1.72 13.36
N ARG A 15 1.80 -0.83 12.74
CA ARG A 15 1.79 0.62 13.03
C ARG A 15 0.74 1.36 12.22
N ILE A 16 0.45 0.86 11.04
CA ILE A 16 -0.60 1.35 10.13
C ILE A 16 -1.30 0.12 9.58
N HIS A 17 -2.64 0.20 9.42
CA HIS A 17 -3.46 -0.95 9.07
C HIS A 17 -3.37 -2.09 10.08
N GLU A 18 -3.48 -1.70 11.34
CA GLU A 18 -3.47 -2.61 12.48
C GLU A 18 -4.37 -3.84 12.24
N GLN A 19 -3.79 -5.00 12.44
CA GLN A 19 -4.51 -6.28 12.38
C GLN A 19 -4.73 -6.81 13.79
N VAL A 20 -5.87 -7.45 14.00
CA VAL A 20 -6.14 -8.15 15.26
C VAL A 20 -5.43 -9.49 15.22
N THR A 21 -4.61 -9.73 16.22
CA THR A 21 -3.84 -10.98 16.36
C THR A 21 -4.17 -11.62 17.70
N ALA A 22 -4.33 -12.94 17.72
CA ALA A 22 -4.52 -13.68 18.94
C ALA A 22 -3.25 -13.66 19.81
N CYS A 23 -3.39 -13.50 21.12
CA CYS A 23 -2.25 -13.47 22.06
C CYS A 23 -1.50 -14.79 22.12
N ASP A 24 -2.16 -15.90 21.79
CA ASP A 24 -1.59 -17.26 21.75
C ASP A 24 -1.15 -17.69 20.34
N GLU A 25 -1.15 -16.75 19.39
CA GLU A 25 -0.77 -16.96 17.96
C GLU A 25 -1.58 -18.03 17.22
N LYS A 26 -2.69 -18.51 17.79
CA LYS A 26 -3.55 -19.50 17.15
C LYS A 26 -4.48 -18.88 16.12
N GLU A 27 -4.89 -19.71 15.18
CA GLU A 27 -5.95 -19.33 14.24
C GLU A 27 -7.27 -19.07 14.98
N TYR A 28 -7.96 -18.02 14.58
CA TYR A 28 -9.26 -17.64 15.13
C TYR A 28 -10.30 -17.45 14.04
N ARG A 29 -11.56 -17.60 14.41
CA ARG A 29 -12.69 -17.38 13.51
C ARG A 29 -13.22 -15.97 13.65
N THR A 30 -13.56 -15.37 12.53
CA THR A 30 -14.24 -14.07 12.47
C THR A 30 -15.70 -14.27 12.06
N TYR A 31 -16.58 -13.44 12.59
CA TYR A 31 -17.99 -13.41 12.24
C TYR A 31 -18.39 -11.99 11.88
N GLU A 32 -19.27 -11.87 10.89
CA GLU A 32 -19.92 -10.59 10.61
C GLU A 32 -21.06 -10.38 11.60
N ALA A 33 -21.03 -9.27 12.31
CA ALA A 33 -22.13 -8.86 13.18
C ALA A 33 -23.04 -7.87 12.43
N PRO A 34 -24.37 -7.98 12.55
CA PRO A 34 -25.30 -7.02 11.94
C PRO A 34 -25.35 -5.70 12.72
N VAL A 35 -24.16 -5.09 12.90
CA VAL A 35 -23.99 -3.84 13.64
C VAL A 35 -23.47 -2.79 12.67
N VAL A 36 -24.18 -1.69 12.53
CA VAL A 36 -23.73 -0.53 11.75
C VAL A 36 -23.09 0.48 12.72
N ILE A 37 -21.80 0.74 12.52
CA ILE A 37 -21.07 1.74 13.29
C ILE A 37 -20.85 2.96 12.39
N GLY A 38 -21.42 4.10 12.74
CA GLY A 38 -21.17 5.37 12.07
C GLY A 38 -19.74 5.82 12.32
N HIS A 39 -18.93 5.93 11.25
CA HIS A 39 -17.55 6.39 11.33
C HIS A 39 -17.43 7.82 10.82
N THR A 40 -17.30 8.78 11.73
CA THR A 40 -17.21 10.22 11.42
C THR A 40 -15.82 10.66 10.92
N GLY A 41 -14.84 9.78 10.94
CA GLY A 41 -13.45 10.08 10.57
C GLY A 41 -13.23 10.43 9.08
N TYR A 42 -14.24 10.22 8.22
CA TYR A 42 -14.22 10.62 6.81
C TYR A 42 -14.73 12.05 6.58
N ASP A 43 -15.47 12.63 7.53
CA ASP A 43 -16.06 13.96 7.44
C ASP A 43 -15.17 15.08 8.00
N LEU A 44 -13.87 14.79 8.16
CA LEU A 44 -12.91 15.76 8.66
C LEU A 44 -12.73 16.93 7.69
N PRO A 45 -12.55 18.16 8.21
CA PRO A 45 -12.16 19.30 7.41
C PRO A 45 -10.89 19.03 6.59
N LYS A 46 -10.77 19.66 5.42
CA LYS A 46 -9.63 19.46 4.49
C LYS A 46 -8.26 19.55 5.19
N LYS A 47 -8.10 20.54 6.10
CA LYS A 47 -6.87 20.74 6.89
C LYS A 47 -6.53 19.53 7.77
N GLU A 48 -7.53 18.93 8.39
CA GLU A 48 -7.33 17.78 9.27
C GLU A 48 -7.05 16.51 8.46
N LYS A 49 -7.72 16.34 7.31
CA LYS A 49 -7.42 15.24 6.36
C LYS A 49 -5.97 15.31 5.91
N LYS A 50 -5.48 16.50 5.54
CA LYS A 50 -4.09 16.72 5.15
C LYS A 50 -3.11 16.46 6.29
N ALA A 51 -3.41 16.89 7.51
CA ALA A 51 -2.58 16.63 8.68
C ALA A 51 -2.50 15.11 8.99
N LYS A 52 -3.62 14.39 8.87
CA LYS A 52 -3.67 12.94 9.00
C LYS A 52 -2.84 12.25 7.92
N ALA A 53 -2.94 12.70 6.66
CA ALA A 53 -2.15 12.18 5.54
C ALA A 53 -0.65 12.35 5.80
N LEU A 54 -0.19 13.53 6.19
CA LEU A 54 1.22 13.82 6.51
C LEU A 54 1.74 12.96 7.67
N ARG A 55 0.91 12.70 8.69
CA ARG A 55 1.28 11.77 9.76
C ARG A 55 1.46 10.34 9.22
N ASN A 56 0.54 9.88 8.36
CA ASN A 56 0.61 8.54 7.78
C ASN A 56 1.84 8.38 6.90
N ILE A 57 2.18 9.38 6.08
CA ILE A 57 3.40 9.40 5.26
C ILE A 57 4.62 9.10 6.12
N ARG A 58 4.83 9.85 7.21
CA ARG A 58 6.01 9.65 8.09
C ARG A 58 6.11 8.24 8.65
N LEU A 59 4.97 7.65 9.03
CA LEU A 59 4.93 6.28 9.58
C LEU A 59 5.22 5.23 8.51
N LEU A 60 4.66 5.40 7.31
CA LEU A 60 4.87 4.49 6.18
C LEU A 60 6.30 4.56 5.65
N GLU A 61 6.88 5.75 5.53
CA GLU A 61 8.29 5.92 5.15
C GLU A 61 9.23 5.24 6.15
N GLN A 62 8.94 5.36 7.45
CA GLN A 62 9.72 4.67 8.47
C GLN A 62 9.59 3.15 8.35
N GLU A 63 8.40 2.64 8.07
CA GLU A 63 8.15 1.21 7.89
C GLU A 63 8.85 0.69 6.64
N LEU A 64 8.76 1.42 5.54
CA LEU A 64 9.43 1.11 4.29
C LEU A 64 10.97 1.09 4.46
N LYS A 65 11.52 2.08 5.16
CA LYS A 65 12.95 2.11 5.50
C LYS A 65 13.37 0.91 6.37
N ASN A 66 12.54 0.52 7.33
CA ASN A 66 12.80 -0.64 8.18
C ASN A 66 12.72 -1.97 7.42
N SER A 67 11.97 -2.02 6.32
CA SER A 67 11.92 -3.19 5.43
C SER A 67 13.20 -3.36 4.59
N GLY A 68 14.05 -2.33 4.53
CA GLY A 68 15.25 -2.30 3.69
C GLY A 68 14.99 -1.95 2.24
N TRP A 69 13.78 -1.51 1.90
CA TRP A 69 13.46 -1.08 0.54
C TRP A 69 14.13 0.26 0.21
N ASP A 70 14.69 0.35 -0.98
CA ASP A 70 15.36 1.54 -1.50
C ASP A 70 14.92 1.81 -2.94
N ALA A 71 14.53 3.06 -3.23
CA ALA A 71 13.98 3.45 -4.54
C ALA A 71 15.00 3.36 -5.66
N GLU A 72 16.26 3.75 -5.41
CA GLU A 72 17.31 3.75 -6.42
C GLU A 72 17.74 2.31 -6.77
N ALA A 73 17.87 1.47 -5.74
CA ALA A 73 18.14 0.05 -5.93
C ALA A 73 17.03 -0.65 -6.70
N HIS A 74 15.76 -0.33 -6.39
CA HIS A 74 14.60 -0.88 -7.07
C HIS A 74 14.52 -0.42 -8.54
N ALA A 75 14.75 0.86 -8.84
CA ALA A 75 14.79 1.37 -10.21
C ALA A 75 15.90 0.68 -11.03
N THR A 76 17.07 0.49 -10.44
CA THR A 76 18.19 -0.22 -11.10
C THR A 76 17.84 -1.68 -11.40
N GLN A 77 17.10 -2.36 -10.51
CA GLN A 77 16.64 -3.74 -10.76
C GLN A 77 15.62 -3.81 -11.89
N LEU A 78 14.72 -2.83 -11.98
CA LEU A 78 13.75 -2.75 -13.09
C LEU A 78 14.45 -2.61 -14.43
N ASP A 79 15.41 -1.70 -14.55
CA ASP A 79 16.20 -1.51 -15.79
C ASP A 79 16.94 -2.78 -16.18
N GLN A 80 17.52 -3.50 -15.22
CA GLN A 80 18.19 -4.78 -15.46
C GLN A 80 17.24 -5.90 -15.87
N ASN A 81 16.02 -5.93 -15.32
CA ASN A 81 15.01 -6.94 -15.67
C ASN A 81 14.42 -6.69 -17.07
N ILE A 82 14.23 -5.43 -17.46
CA ILE A 82 13.83 -5.07 -18.83
C ILE A 82 14.90 -5.53 -19.84
N ALA A 83 16.18 -5.37 -19.49
CA ALA A 83 17.29 -5.81 -20.33
C ALA A 83 17.48 -7.33 -20.40
N LYS A 84 16.88 -8.10 -19.47
CA LYS A 84 17.03 -9.57 -19.36
C LYS A 84 15.82 -10.36 -19.87
N GLN A 85 14.78 -9.74 -20.41
CA GLN A 85 13.57 -10.44 -20.90
C GLN A 85 13.80 -11.39 -22.08
N ASP A 86 15.05 -11.59 -22.55
CA ASP A 86 15.41 -12.52 -23.62
C ASP A 86 16.04 -13.84 -23.17
N THR A 87 16.08 -14.16 -21.90
CA THR A 87 16.63 -15.44 -21.45
C THR A 87 15.82 -16.05 -20.30
N ASP A 88 15.26 -17.22 -20.59
CA ASP A 88 14.62 -18.15 -19.65
C ASP A 88 15.46 -18.44 -18.42
N ALA A 89 14.77 -18.64 -17.33
CA ALA A 89 15.06 -19.63 -16.29
C ALA A 89 15.13 -19.12 -14.85
N GLU A 90 14.23 -19.74 -14.09
CA GLU A 90 14.44 -20.28 -12.73
C GLU A 90 15.23 -19.42 -11.72
N GLN A 91 14.51 -18.96 -10.70
CA GLN A 91 15.02 -19.17 -9.34
C GLN A 91 13.88 -19.08 -8.30
N LYS A 92 13.52 -20.27 -7.81
CA LYS A 92 12.87 -20.43 -6.51
C LYS A 92 13.89 -20.13 -5.42
N SER A 93 13.68 -19.13 -4.61
CA SER A 93 14.37 -19.02 -3.33
C SER A 93 13.49 -18.37 -2.26
N LYS A 94 13.27 -19.16 -1.21
CA LYS A 94 12.98 -18.85 0.20
C LYS A 94 11.64 -18.20 0.59
N ILE A 95 10.85 -19.03 1.26
CA ILE A 95 9.50 -18.79 1.80
C ILE A 95 9.42 -17.63 2.83
N THR A 96 10.52 -17.21 3.44
CA THR A 96 10.56 -16.09 4.39
C THR A 96 10.61 -14.72 3.71
N ASP A 97 11.16 -14.64 2.50
CA ASP A 97 11.25 -13.40 1.74
C ASP A 97 9.93 -13.09 1.01
N ALA A 98 9.19 -14.12 0.60
CA ALA A 98 7.92 -13.96 -0.14
C ALA A 98 6.84 -13.18 0.65
N LYS A 99 6.76 -13.33 1.97
CA LYS A 99 5.82 -12.56 2.79
C LYS A 99 6.23 -11.09 2.92
N LYS A 100 7.52 -10.79 2.96
CA LYS A 100 8.05 -9.42 2.95
C LYS A 100 7.90 -8.79 1.56
N GLU A 101 8.18 -9.53 0.49
CA GLU A 101 8.01 -9.06 -0.88
C GLU A 101 6.56 -8.70 -1.21
N GLN A 102 5.57 -9.42 -0.70
CA GLN A 102 4.15 -9.10 -0.86
C GLN A 102 3.69 -7.88 -0.05
N GLN A 103 4.42 -7.48 0.99
CA GLN A 103 4.08 -6.31 1.80
C GLN A 103 4.56 -4.99 1.19
N ILE A 104 5.66 -5.01 0.43
CA ILE A 104 6.24 -3.80 -0.15
C ILE A 104 5.28 -3.09 -1.10
N PRO A 105 4.68 -3.73 -2.13
CA PRO A 105 3.75 -3.06 -3.03
C PRO A 105 2.56 -2.42 -2.30
N TYR A 106 2.07 -3.07 -1.25
CA TYR A 106 1.00 -2.54 -0.44
C TYR A 106 1.43 -1.29 0.35
N LEU A 107 2.66 -1.25 0.89
CA LEU A 107 3.21 -0.06 1.54
C LEU A 107 3.37 1.10 0.55
N LEU A 108 3.86 0.82 -0.66
CA LEU A 108 4.00 1.79 -1.74
C LEU A 108 2.63 2.37 -2.16
N TYR A 109 1.62 1.51 -2.30
CA TYR A 109 0.24 1.93 -2.53
C TYR A 109 -0.26 2.87 -1.42
N GLN A 110 -0.05 2.52 -0.15
CA GLN A 110 -0.49 3.34 0.97
C GLN A 110 0.24 4.69 1.04
N LEU A 111 1.53 4.72 0.68
CA LEU A 111 2.28 5.96 0.54
C LEU A 111 1.71 6.83 -0.57
N GLY A 112 1.53 6.28 -1.78
CA GLY A 112 0.93 6.99 -2.90
C GLY A 112 -0.43 7.59 -2.54
N LYS A 113 -1.29 6.79 -1.89
CA LYS A 113 -2.61 7.25 -1.42
C LYS A 113 -2.52 8.36 -0.37
N SER A 114 -1.56 8.27 0.54
CA SER A 114 -1.35 9.30 1.56
C SER A 114 -0.83 10.60 0.96
N TYR A 115 0.08 10.55 -0.01
CA TYR A 115 0.55 11.71 -0.76
C TYR A 115 -0.55 12.32 -1.61
N TYR A 116 -1.39 11.50 -2.26
CA TYR A 116 -2.57 11.97 -2.97
C TYR A 116 -3.53 12.76 -2.06
N MET A 117 -3.81 12.23 -0.87
CA MET A 117 -4.63 12.91 0.14
C MET A 117 -3.98 14.18 0.71
N ALA A 118 -2.64 14.26 0.69
CA ALA A 118 -1.89 15.45 1.05
C ALA A 118 -1.85 16.49 -0.08
N GLU A 119 -2.38 16.17 -1.26
CA GLU A 119 -2.37 16.98 -2.49
C GLU A 119 -0.95 17.14 -3.08
N ASP A 120 -0.05 16.23 -2.75
CA ASP A 120 1.26 16.12 -3.40
C ASP A 120 1.20 15.05 -4.49
N TYR A 121 0.65 15.47 -5.63
CA TYR A 121 0.33 14.54 -6.73
C TYR A 121 1.58 14.01 -7.43
N ASN A 122 2.68 14.75 -7.44
CA ASN A 122 3.93 14.27 -8.04
C ASN A 122 4.53 13.12 -7.22
N GLU A 123 4.60 13.27 -5.90
CA GLU A 123 5.02 12.20 -5.01
C GLU A 123 4.04 11.01 -5.07
N ALA A 124 2.74 11.27 -5.12
CA ALA A 124 1.76 10.21 -5.28
C ALA A 124 2.03 9.39 -6.55
N CYS A 125 2.28 10.05 -7.69
CA CYS A 125 2.63 9.39 -8.95
C CYS A 125 3.91 8.55 -8.82
N PHE A 126 4.93 9.06 -8.14
CA PHE A 126 6.18 8.34 -7.92
C PHE A 126 5.95 7.02 -7.17
N TRP A 127 5.23 7.07 -6.04
CA TRP A 127 4.98 5.90 -5.23
C TRP A 127 4.06 4.88 -5.89
N PHE A 128 3.03 5.31 -6.61
CA PHE A 128 2.16 4.42 -7.38
C PHE A 128 2.91 3.74 -8.52
N ALA A 129 3.75 4.46 -9.27
CA ALA A 129 4.55 3.87 -10.34
C ALA A 129 5.46 2.76 -9.82
N HIS A 130 6.14 2.99 -8.69
CA HIS A 130 6.95 1.96 -8.03
C HIS A 130 6.11 0.78 -7.53
N GLY A 131 4.91 1.03 -6.99
CA GLY A 131 4.00 -0.03 -6.55
C GLY A 131 3.53 -0.91 -7.71
N LEU A 132 3.18 -0.30 -8.85
CA LEU A 132 2.68 -0.99 -10.04
C LEU A 132 3.78 -1.69 -10.86
N SER A 133 5.06 -1.45 -10.56
CA SER A 133 6.17 -2.14 -11.23
C SER A 133 6.41 -3.57 -10.72
N TYR A 134 5.74 -3.97 -9.66
CA TYR A 134 5.73 -5.35 -9.17
C TYR A 134 4.74 -6.21 -9.96
N ASP A 135 5.00 -7.53 -10.02
CA ASP A 135 4.06 -8.49 -10.59
C ASP A 135 2.90 -8.71 -9.61
N LEU A 136 1.82 -7.96 -9.80
CA LEU A 136 0.68 -7.92 -8.90
C LEU A 136 -0.51 -8.67 -9.48
N GLU A 137 -1.26 -9.37 -8.63
CA GLU A 137 -2.54 -9.96 -9.03
C GLU A 137 -3.56 -8.83 -9.30
N PRO A 138 -4.03 -8.64 -10.57
CA PRO A 138 -4.86 -7.50 -10.95
C PRO A 138 -6.23 -7.44 -10.26
N LYS A 139 -6.69 -8.56 -9.70
CA LYS A 139 -7.99 -8.67 -9.01
C LYS A 139 -7.96 -8.21 -7.56
N LEU A 140 -6.79 -7.94 -7.01
CA LEU A 140 -6.69 -7.43 -5.65
C LEU A 140 -7.29 -6.02 -5.54
N GLU A 141 -8.16 -5.82 -4.57
CA GLU A 141 -8.87 -4.56 -4.37
C GLU A 141 -7.93 -3.35 -4.29
N TYR A 142 -6.81 -3.48 -3.57
CA TYR A 142 -5.85 -2.38 -3.46
C TYR A 142 -5.10 -2.09 -4.77
N VAL A 143 -4.94 -3.07 -5.66
CA VAL A 143 -4.31 -2.88 -6.99
C VAL A 143 -5.25 -2.09 -7.88
N ILE A 144 -6.53 -2.42 -7.88
CA ILE A 144 -7.56 -1.68 -8.62
C ILE A 144 -7.62 -0.22 -8.14
N ASP A 145 -7.69 0.00 -6.82
CA ASP A 145 -7.70 1.34 -6.22
C ASP A 145 -6.39 2.10 -6.51
N MET A 146 -5.25 1.40 -6.56
CA MET A 146 -3.94 1.99 -6.90
C MET A 146 -3.92 2.51 -8.35
N VAL A 147 -4.37 1.72 -9.30
CA VAL A 147 -4.44 2.11 -10.72
C VAL A 147 -5.38 3.31 -10.89
N GLU A 148 -6.57 3.25 -10.31
CA GLU A 148 -7.55 4.34 -10.37
C GLU A 148 -6.99 5.64 -9.76
N THR A 149 -6.45 5.56 -8.54
CA THR A 149 -5.91 6.74 -7.85
C THR A 149 -4.68 7.29 -8.55
N TYR A 150 -3.85 6.43 -9.16
CA TYR A 150 -2.71 6.87 -9.98
C TYR A 150 -3.17 7.66 -11.20
N GLY A 151 -4.20 7.21 -11.91
CA GLY A 151 -4.80 7.96 -13.00
C GLY A 151 -5.24 9.37 -12.57
N TYR A 152 -5.93 9.48 -11.44
CA TYR A 152 -6.28 10.78 -10.89
C TYR A 152 -5.07 11.62 -10.45
N ALA A 153 -4.02 11.00 -9.92
CA ALA A 153 -2.80 11.71 -9.54
C ALA A 153 -2.09 12.30 -10.78
N LEU A 154 -2.01 11.55 -11.88
CA LEU A 154 -1.48 12.01 -13.16
C LEU A 154 -2.26 13.20 -13.71
N ILE A 155 -3.59 13.14 -13.70
CA ILE A 155 -4.44 14.25 -14.14
C ILE A 155 -4.19 15.50 -13.27
N ASN A 156 -4.19 15.34 -11.94
CA ASN A 156 -4.01 16.46 -11.02
C ASN A 156 -2.59 17.03 -11.00
N SER A 157 -1.57 16.25 -11.42
CA SER A 157 -0.19 16.73 -11.61
C SER A 157 0.07 17.38 -12.98
N GLY A 158 -0.96 17.45 -13.84
CA GLY A 158 -0.84 18.00 -15.18
C GLY A 158 -0.31 17.00 -16.23
N ARG A 159 -0.20 15.72 -15.90
CA ARG A 159 0.30 14.62 -16.74
C ARG A 159 -0.84 13.78 -17.34
N ALA A 160 -1.96 14.41 -17.67
CA ALA A 160 -3.18 13.72 -18.13
C ALA A 160 -2.93 12.85 -19.39
N GLY A 161 -1.98 13.21 -20.25
CA GLY A 161 -1.62 12.39 -21.42
C GLY A 161 -1.05 11.01 -21.05
N GLU A 162 -0.45 10.86 -19.87
CA GLU A 162 0.07 9.58 -19.40
C GLU A 162 -1.04 8.71 -18.79
N ALA A 163 -2.12 9.31 -18.30
CA ALA A 163 -3.24 8.57 -17.74
C ALA A 163 -4.01 7.76 -18.80
N LEU A 164 -3.91 8.10 -20.07
CA LEU A 164 -4.58 7.39 -21.19
C LEU A 164 -4.01 5.98 -21.45
N PHE A 165 -2.86 5.63 -20.89
CA PHE A 165 -2.26 4.30 -21.04
C PHE A 165 -2.80 3.25 -20.06
N PHE A 166 -3.76 3.63 -19.21
CA PHE A 166 -4.38 2.75 -18.22
C PHE A 166 -5.82 2.32 -18.59
N GLU A 167 -6.19 2.44 -19.87
CA GLU A 167 -7.48 1.93 -20.38
C GLU A 167 -7.45 0.41 -20.64
#